data_0646e89d21935d646aae7226f00082c3
#
_entry.id   0646e89d21935d646aae7226f00082c3
#
_cell.length_a   1.000
_cell.length_b   1.000
_cell.length_c   1.000
_cell.angle_alpha   90.00
_cell.angle_beta   90.00
_cell.angle_gamma   90.00
#
_symmetry.space_group_name_H-M   'P 1'
#
loop_
_entity.id
_entity.type
_entity.pdbx_description
1 polymer ?
#
loop_
_entity_poly.entity_id
_entity_poly.type
_entity_poly.pdbx_seq_one_letter_code
_entity_poly.pdbx_strand_id
1 'polypeptide(L)'
;VDLAKAIRAAKRVYIIGNGGSYANAVHICNDLLACGVKAYTLDPATLTASANDFGYETVFARWLDVVGEPGDLLLALSGSGKSPNILQALGKAAEKGMEVWPLFGAVRGYDMQASEELQVYEGHCVMRWLQGNPA
;
A
#
# COMPACT_ATOMS: atom_id res chain seq x y z
N VAL A 1 2.32 5.21 14.87
CA VAL A 1 1.88 4.23 15.90
C VAL A 1 0.53 3.64 15.55
N ASP A 2 -0.45 4.48 15.15
CA ASP A 2 -1.79 3.98 14.81
C ASP A 2 -1.76 3.08 13.58
N LEU A 3 -1.00 3.46 12.54
CA LEU A 3 -0.83 2.61 11.36
C LEU A 3 -0.15 1.29 11.74
N ALA A 4 0.88 1.33 12.58
CA ALA A 4 1.59 0.13 13.01
C ALA A 4 0.67 -0.83 13.77
N LYS A 5 -0.18 -0.30 14.65
CA LYS A 5 -1.18 -1.09 15.37
C LYS A 5 -2.20 -1.71 14.41
N ALA A 6 -2.68 -0.93 13.43
CA ALA A 6 -3.62 -1.42 12.42
C ALA A 6 -3.01 -2.54 11.59
N ILE A 7 -1.74 -2.40 11.20
CA ILE A 7 -1.00 -3.44 10.46
C ILE A 7 -0.88 -4.71 11.30
N ARG A 8 -0.54 -4.59 12.57
CA ARG A 8 -0.43 -5.75 13.47
C ARG A 8 -1.75 -6.49 13.61
N ALA A 9 -2.87 -5.77 13.63
CA ALA A 9 -4.20 -6.35 13.78
C ALA A 9 -4.78 -6.91 12.49
N ALA A 10 -4.28 -6.52 11.33
CA ALA A 10 -4.81 -6.94 10.03
C ALA A 10 -4.49 -8.42 9.76
N LYS A 11 -5.39 -9.08 9.04
CA LYS A 11 -5.15 -10.46 8.58
C LYS A 11 -4.05 -10.50 7.53
N ARG A 12 -4.13 -9.60 6.54
CA ARG A 12 -3.15 -9.43 5.48
C ARG A 12 -3.04 -7.95 5.17
N VAL A 13 -1.86 -7.52 4.73
CA VAL A 13 -1.61 -6.14 4.33
C VAL A 13 -1.24 -6.12 2.86
N TYR A 14 -1.99 -5.37 2.06
CA TYR A 14 -1.71 -5.15 0.65
C TYR A 14 -1.18 -3.74 0.47
N ILE A 15 -0.09 -3.60 -0.28
CA ILE A 15 0.59 -2.31 -0.46
C ILE A 15 0.65 -2.01 -1.95
N ILE A 16 0.20 -0.82 -2.34
CA ILE A 16 0.14 -0.40 -3.74
C ILE A 16 0.78 0.97 -3.93
N GLY A 17 1.23 1.23 -5.15
CA GLY A 17 1.82 2.51 -5.54
C GLY A 17 2.25 2.49 -7.00
N ASN A 18 2.56 3.64 -7.54
CA ASN A 18 3.05 3.81 -8.91
C ASN A 18 4.48 4.35 -8.92
N GLY A 19 5.30 3.93 -9.88
CA GLY A 19 6.65 4.46 -10.05
C GLY A 19 7.50 4.36 -8.79
N GLY A 20 8.00 5.48 -8.28
CA GLY A 20 8.76 5.54 -7.03
C GLY A 20 7.95 5.04 -5.84
N SER A 21 6.64 5.32 -5.79
CA SER A 21 5.76 4.78 -4.77
C SER A 21 5.62 3.26 -4.88
N TYR A 22 5.67 2.70 -6.08
CA TYR A 22 5.71 1.24 -6.27
C TYR A 22 7.00 0.66 -5.69
N ALA A 23 8.14 1.29 -5.96
CA ALA A 23 9.42 0.88 -5.38
C ALA A 23 9.36 0.90 -3.85
N ASN A 24 8.77 1.95 -3.28
CA ASN A 24 8.56 2.06 -1.84
C ASN A 24 7.61 0.98 -1.32
N ALA A 25 6.55 0.65 -2.06
CA ALA A 25 5.63 -0.42 -1.69
C ALA A 25 6.35 -1.77 -1.59
N VAL A 26 7.22 -2.07 -2.54
CA VAL A 26 8.05 -3.29 -2.54
C VAL A 26 8.98 -3.29 -1.32
N HIS A 27 9.64 -2.17 -1.05
CA HIS A 27 10.53 -2.02 0.09
C HIS A 27 9.79 -2.21 1.43
N ILE A 28 8.66 -1.53 1.60
CA ILE A 28 7.86 -1.63 2.81
C ILE A 28 7.31 -3.05 3.00
N CYS A 29 6.87 -3.68 1.91
CA CYS A 29 6.42 -5.07 1.94
C CYS A 29 7.51 -5.99 2.50
N ASN A 30 8.75 -5.84 2.04
CA ASN A 30 9.89 -6.61 2.55
C ASN A 30 10.08 -6.39 4.05
N ASP A 31 10.04 -5.14 4.49
CA ASP A 31 10.21 -4.80 5.91
C ASP A 31 9.12 -5.42 6.79
N LEU A 32 7.87 -5.38 6.32
CA LEU A 32 6.74 -5.98 7.04
C LEU A 32 6.86 -7.50 7.12
N LEU A 33 7.28 -8.15 6.04
CA LEU A 33 7.55 -9.59 6.04
C LEU A 33 8.60 -9.95 7.08
N ALA A 34 9.66 -9.15 7.19
CA ALA A 34 10.70 -9.34 8.20
C ALA A 34 10.16 -9.22 9.64
N CYS A 35 9.06 -8.52 9.83
CA CYS A 35 8.38 -8.39 11.13
C CYS A 35 7.28 -9.44 11.35
N GLY A 36 7.16 -10.42 10.47
CA GLY A 36 6.15 -11.49 10.60
C GLY A 36 4.75 -11.09 10.14
N VAL A 37 4.62 -9.99 9.43
CA VAL A 37 3.34 -9.54 8.86
C VAL A 37 3.12 -10.19 7.50
N LYS A 38 1.91 -10.66 7.25
CA LYS A 38 1.53 -11.19 5.93
C LYS A 38 1.29 -10.01 4.99
N ALA A 39 2.34 -9.60 4.30
CA ALA A 39 2.35 -8.43 3.43
C ALA A 39 2.54 -8.83 1.97
N TYR A 40 1.84 -8.13 1.08
CA TYR A 40 1.81 -8.43 -0.35
C TYR A 40 1.83 -7.14 -1.16
N THR A 41 2.47 -7.17 -2.30
CA THR A 41 2.33 -6.13 -3.32
C THR A 41 2.12 -6.80 -4.69
N LEU A 42 1.58 -6.05 -5.64
CA LEU A 42 1.29 -6.60 -6.97
C LEU A 42 2.60 -6.84 -7.73
N ASP A 43 2.79 -8.05 -8.22
CA ASP A 43 4.00 -8.37 -8.98
C ASP A 43 4.01 -7.67 -10.35
N PRO A 44 5.20 -7.41 -10.91
CA PRO A 44 5.29 -6.67 -12.18
C PRO A 44 4.60 -7.36 -13.36
N ALA A 45 4.62 -8.67 -13.44
CA ALA A 45 4.00 -9.40 -14.56
C ALA A 45 2.48 -9.22 -14.52
N THR A 46 1.85 -9.41 -13.38
CA THR A 46 0.40 -9.21 -13.24
C THR A 46 0.04 -7.75 -13.49
N LEU A 47 0.85 -6.82 -12.98
CA LEU A 47 0.61 -5.38 -13.18
C LEU A 47 0.62 -5.02 -14.66
N THR A 48 1.66 -5.42 -15.39
CA THR A 48 1.80 -5.06 -16.80
C THR A 48 0.77 -5.78 -17.68
N ALA A 49 0.48 -7.05 -17.41
CA ALA A 49 -0.53 -7.81 -18.14
C ALA A 49 -1.93 -7.21 -17.93
N SER A 50 -2.29 -6.93 -16.68
CA SER A 50 -3.58 -6.31 -16.36
C SER A 50 -3.72 -4.94 -16.99
N ALA A 51 -2.65 -4.13 -16.97
CA ALA A 51 -2.66 -2.81 -17.59
C ALA A 51 -2.88 -2.91 -19.10
N ASN A 52 -2.19 -3.83 -19.76
CA ASN A 52 -2.31 -4.05 -21.20
C ASN A 52 -3.71 -4.52 -21.60
N ASP A 53 -4.30 -5.42 -20.81
CA ASP A 53 -5.56 -6.09 -21.18
C ASP A 53 -6.80 -5.30 -20.75
N PHE A 54 -6.73 -4.59 -19.63
CA PHE A 54 -7.91 -3.97 -19.00
C PHE A 54 -7.77 -2.48 -18.69
N GLY A 55 -6.60 -1.88 -18.97
CA GLY A 55 -6.32 -0.49 -18.66
C GLY A 55 -5.60 -0.32 -17.33
N TYR A 56 -4.63 0.61 -17.30
CA TYR A 56 -3.79 0.84 -16.14
C TYR A 56 -4.59 1.31 -14.92
N GLU A 57 -5.67 2.05 -15.13
CA GLU A 57 -6.52 2.55 -14.05
C GLU A 57 -7.20 1.44 -13.25
N THR A 58 -7.32 0.23 -13.79
CA THR A 58 -8.03 -0.89 -13.16
C THR A 58 -7.12 -1.84 -12.40
N VAL A 59 -5.79 -1.74 -12.56
CA VAL A 59 -4.88 -2.83 -12.16
C VAL A 59 -4.97 -3.21 -10.69
N PHE A 60 -4.98 -2.23 -9.80
CA PHE A 60 -5.02 -2.50 -8.36
C PHE A 60 -6.41 -2.91 -7.88
N ALA A 61 -7.46 -2.26 -8.40
CA ALA A 61 -8.83 -2.60 -8.06
C ALA A 61 -9.19 -4.03 -8.47
N ARG A 62 -8.76 -4.46 -9.66
CA ARG A 62 -8.96 -5.83 -10.14
C ARG A 62 -8.27 -6.86 -9.25
N TRP A 63 -7.03 -6.55 -8.86
CA TRP A 63 -6.27 -7.42 -7.96
C TRP A 63 -6.98 -7.57 -6.60
N LEU A 64 -7.37 -6.44 -5.99
CA LEU A 64 -8.05 -6.45 -4.70
C LEU A 64 -9.42 -7.12 -4.76
N ASP A 65 -10.10 -7.04 -5.90
CA ASP A 65 -11.38 -7.71 -6.07
C ASP A 65 -11.26 -9.24 -5.93
N VAL A 66 -10.13 -9.78 -6.35
CA VAL A 66 -9.85 -11.24 -6.25
C VAL A 66 -9.31 -11.61 -4.86
N VAL A 67 -8.33 -10.86 -4.35
CA VAL A 67 -7.55 -11.28 -3.17
C VAL A 67 -8.03 -10.66 -1.86
N GLY A 68 -8.69 -9.50 -1.91
CA GLY A 68 -9.08 -8.75 -0.71
C GLY A 68 -10.24 -9.38 0.03
N GLU A 69 -10.19 -9.34 1.36
CA GLU A 69 -11.22 -9.87 2.24
C GLU A 69 -11.44 -8.92 3.42
N PRO A 70 -12.62 -9.01 4.09
CA PRO A 70 -12.81 -8.26 5.33
C PRO A 70 -11.75 -8.61 6.37
N GLY A 71 -11.23 -7.60 7.05
CA GLY A 71 -10.14 -7.76 8.01
C GLY A 71 -8.74 -7.58 7.42
N ASP A 72 -8.63 -7.48 6.10
CA ASP A 72 -7.39 -7.09 5.43
C ASP A 72 -7.23 -5.57 5.46
N LEU A 73 -6.01 -5.11 5.22
CA LEU A 73 -5.67 -3.69 5.19
C LEU A 73 -5.00 -3.34 3.87
N LEU A 74 -5.44 -2.24 3.26
CA LEU A 74 -4.79 -1.65 2.10
C LEU A 74 -3.98 -0.43 2.53
N LEU A 75 -2.68 -0.47 2.24
CA LEU A 75 -1.78 0.66 2.36
C LEU A 75 -1.53 1.21 0.97
N ALA A 76 -2.04 2.39 0.68
CA ALA A 76 -1.97 3.00 -0.65
C ALA A 76 -0.97 4.16 -0.63
N LEU A 77 0.09 4.05 -1.43
CA LEU A 77 1.12 5.06 -1.54
C LEU A 77 0.91 5.88 -2.80
N SER A 78 0.77 7.19 -2.65
CA SER A 78 0.63 8.11 -3.78
C SER A 78 1.13 9.49 -3.39
N GLY A 79 2.10 10.01 -4.13
CA GLY A 79 2.60 11.36 -3.87
C GLY A 79 1.58 12.44 -4.21
N SER A 80 0.74 12.22 -5.22
CA SER A 80 -0.27 13.20 -5.65
C SER A 80 -1.62 13.02 -4.95
N GLY A 81 -1.94 11.81 -4.52
CA GLY A 81 -3.27 11.46 -4.03
C GLY A 81 -4.35 11.47 -5.11
N LYS A 82 -3.98 11.57 -6.41
CA LYS A 82 -4.91 11.78 -7.52
C LYS A 82 -4.86 10.70 -8.60
N SER A 83 -3.96 9.72 -8.47
CA SER A 83 -3.80 8.68 -9.49
C SER A 83 -5.07 7.83 -9.61
N PRO A 84 -5.67 7.72 -10.82
CA PRO A 84 -6.94 7.01 -10.99
C PRO A 84 -6.91 5.56 -10.50
N ASN A 85 -5.82 4.83 -10.73
CA ASN A 85 -5.71 3.44 -10.28
C ASN A 85 -5.68 3.33 -8.75
N ILE A 86 -5.08 4.30 -8.07
CA ILE A 86 -5.07 4.35 -6.60
C ILE A 86 -6.48 4.65 -6.08
N LEU A 87 -7.16 5.65 -6.65
CA LEU A 87 -8.52 6.01 -6.23
C LEU A 87 -9.51 4.86 -6.44
N GLN A 88 -9.41 4.15 -7.56
CA GLN A 88 -10.25 2.96 -7.80
C GLN A 88 -9.96 1.86 -6.79
N ALA A 89 -8.68 1.67 -6.44
CA ALA A 89 -8.29 0.68 -5.44
C ALA A 89 -8.87 1.00 -4.05
N LEU A 90 -8.84 2.29 -3.65
CA LEU A 90 -9.43 2.72 -2.38
C LEU A 90 -10.93 2.38 -2.32
N GLY A 91 -11.65 2.67 -3.40
CA GLY A 91 -13.07 2.34 -3.50
C GLY A 91 -13.33 0.83 -3.43
N LYS A 92 -12.54 0.04 -4.15
CA LYS A 92 -12.68 -1.42 -4.15
C LYS A 92 -12.38 -2.01 -2.76
N ALA A 93 -11.34 -1.53 -2.10
CA ALA A 93 -10.99 -1.98 -0.75
C ALA A 93 -12.14 -1.71 0.23
N ALA A 94 -12.76 -0.54 0.15
CA ALA A 94 -13.92 -0.21 0.98
C ALA A 94 -15.10 -1.15 0.70
N GLU A 95 -15.39 -1.45 -0.56
CA GLU A 95 -16.42 -2.43 -0.93
C GLU A 95 -16.15 -3.81 -0.34
N LYS A 96 -14.88 -4.21 -0.27
CA LYS A 96 -14.46 -5.52 0.23
C LYS A 96 -14.41 -5.57 1.76
N GLY A 97 -14.73 -4.50 2.45
CA GLY A 97 -14.66 -4.44 3.91
C GLY A 97 -13.25 -4.37 4.46
N MET A 98 -12.28 -3.95 3.65
CA MET A 98 -10.90 -3.76 4.06
C MET A 98 -10.72 -2.42 4.79
N GLU A 99 -9.77 -2.38 5.73
CA GLU A 99 -9.31 -1.11 6.29
C GLU A 99 -8.39 -0.41 5.27
N VAL A 100 -8.53 0.90 5.13
CA VAL A 100 -7.79 1.67 4.12
C VAL A 100 -6.94 2.72 4.79
N TRP A 101 -5.64 2.73 4.48
CA TRP A 101 -4.67 3.71 4.96
C TRP A 101 -3.96 4.35 3.77
N PRO A 102 -4.37 5.56 3.36
CA PRO A 102 -3.67 6.29 2.32
C PRO A 102 -2.44 7.00 2.91
N LEU A 103 -1.25 6.68 2.37
CA LEU A 103 -0.01 7.40 2.66
C LEU A 103 0.34 8.23 1.43
N PHE A 104 -0.35 9.35 1.27
CA PHE A 104 -0.16 10.16 0.07
C PHE A 104 1.13 10.97 0.10
N GLY A 105 1.75 11.15 1.27
CA GLY A 105 2.93 12.00 1.39
C GLY A 105 2.64 13.45 1.02
N ALA A 106 1.37 13.80 0.86
CA ALA A 106 0.92 15.10 0.38
C ALA A 106 0.98 16.14 1.51
N VAL A 107 2.19 16.53 1.87
CA VAL A 107 2.42 17.66 2.76
C VAL A 107 2.59 18.88 1.87
N ARG A 108 1.91 19.98 2.23
CA ARG A 108 1.99 21.24 1.47
C ARG A 108 3.44 21.69 1.33
N GLY A 109 3.87 21.95 0.10
CA GLY A 109 5.23 22.34 -0.21
C GLY A 109 6.20 21.22 -0.49
N TYR A 110 5.77 19.96 -0.36
CA TYR A 110 6.60 18.81 -0.73
C TYR A 110 6.52 18.56 -2.23
N ASP A 111 7.68 18.33 -2.85
CA ASP A 111 7.74 17.79 -4.20
C ASP A 111 7.56 16.26 -4.16
N MET A 112 7.59 15.62 -5.34
CA MET A 112 7.39 14.18 -5.44
C MET A 112 8.48 13.41 -4.69
N GLN A 113 9.74 13.87 -4.76
CA GLN A 113 10.86 13.23 -4.10
C GLN A 113 10.71 13.26 -2.58
N ALA A 114 10.35 14.41 -2.02
CA ALA A 114 10.11 14.55 -0.58
C ALA A 114 8.92 13.70 -0.13
N SER A 115 7.87 13.62 -0.94
CA SER A 115 6.72 12.75 -0.64
C SER A 115 7.12 11.28 -0.60
N GLU A 116 7.93 10.84 -1.55
CA GLU A 116 8.41 9.46 -1.60
C GLU A 116 9.39 9.15 -0.45
N GLU A 117 10.23 10.10 -0.07
CA GLU A 117 11.11 9.97 1.10
C GLU A 117 10.30 9.83 2.39
N LEU A 118 9.22 10.60 2.53
CA LEU A 118 8.33 10.51 3.69
C LEU A 118 7.65 9.15 3.79
N GLN A 119 7.24 8.57 2.66
CA GLN A 119 6.66 7.23 2.62
C GLN A 119 7.61 6.19 3.23
N VAL A 120 8.88 6.22 2.82
CA VAL A 120 9.90 5.30 3.33
C VAL A 120 10.16 5.55 4.82
N TYR A 121 10.25 6.82 5.20
CA TYR A 121 10.44 7.21 6.60
C TYR A 121 9.33 6.65 7.49
N GLU A 122 8.09 6.83 7.09
CA GLU A 122 6.94 6.32 7.83
C GLU A 122 6.92 4.79 7.87
N GLY A 123 7.29 4.15 6.76
CA GLY A 123 7.44 2.70 6.70
C GLY A 123 8.47 2.18 7.70
N HIS A 124 9.60 2.85 7.81
CA HIS A 124 10.63 2.50 8.79
C HIS A 124 10.18 2.75 10.24
N CYS A 125 9.39 3.80 10.48
CA CYS A 125 8.80 4.02 11.80
C CYS A 125 7.86 2.87 12.19
N VAL A 126 7.04 2.42 11.27
CA VAL A 126 6.18 1.24 11.47
C VAL A 126 7.02 0.00 11.78
N MET A 127 8.06 -0.26 10.99
CA MET A 127 8.94 -1.41 11.20
C MET A 127 9.58 -1.40 12.59
N ARG A 128 10.11 -0.27 13.02
CA ARG A 128 10.70 -0.13 14.35
C ARG A 128 9.69 -0.40 15.47
N TRP A 129 8.48 0.11 15.31
CA TRP A 129 7.42 -0.15 16.28
C TRP A 129 7.07 -1.64 16.35
N LEU A 130 6.93 -2.30 15.20
CA LEU A 130 6.63 -3.73 15.11
C LEU A 130 7.74 -4.58 15.75
N GLN A 131 8.99 -4.21 15.55
CA GLN A 131 10.15 -4.89 16.15
C GLN A 131 10.14 -4.78 17.67
N GLY A 132 9.73 -3.65 18.21
CA GLY A 132 9.61 -3.43 19.66
C GLY A 132 8.34 -3.99 20.28
N ASN A 133 7.36 -4.41 19.47
CA ASN A 133 6.06 -4.90 19.91
C ASN A 133 5.71 -6.18 19.14
N PRO A 134 6.41 -7.30 19.38
CA PRO A 134 6.14 -8.54 18.67
C PRO A 134 4.74 -9.08 18.98
N ALA A 135 4.21 -9.86 18.07
CA ALA A 135 2.88 -10.44 18.19
C ALA A 135 2.78 -11.44 19.34
#